data_9d40cf5e70530aa261d0370c609046cd
#
_entry.id   9d40cf5e70530aa261d0370c609046cd
#
_cell.length_a   1.000
_cell.length_b   1.000
_cell.length_c   1.000
_cell.angle_alpha   90.00
_cell.angle_beta   90.00
_cell.angle_gamma   90.00
#
_symmetry.space_group_name_H-M   'P 1'
#
loop_
_entity.id
_entity.type
_entity.pdbx_description
1 polymer ?
#
loop_
_entity_poly.entity_id
_entity_poly.type
_entity_poly.pdbx_seq_one_letter_code
_entity_poly.pdbx_strand_id
1 'polypeptide(L)'
;MSVTTDDTGMLSPYRVLDMTNEQGLLCGKILADMGADVIKIEKPGGDSSRNIGPYYHDEIDPEKSLYWFSYNTNKRGITLDIETAAGKEIVKELVKTADIVVESFPPGYMKSLGLDYPALEKVKPDIIVASITPFGQEGPYSRFKASDIGIYAMGGYMSSIGDGDRPPVRISHHPQTWLHAGGQAAQGAVLALYWREMTGEGQYIDVSTHDSITRFTPERVTTFWDAEKKITRRGTRRAILGRIWECKDGYVYAIYWGGEAGKRWNLPLVKWMDSKGMATDFLKNFDWDTFDLVHNPEDTLRKIAEPTSEFFKSQTKAELLQGALEYNVQVYPINSAVEIANNLQLKARDYWVTLEHPELGTSIMYPGAFAKTTEVPPQVLRRAPFIGEHNREIYLGEMGYSEEKLRELNESRVI
;
A
#
# COMPACT_ATOMS: atom_id res chain seq x y z
N MET A 1 17.18 7.84 30.07
CA MET A 1 18.09 7.85 28.93
C MET A 1 17.96 9.19 28.26
N SER A 2 19.02 9.96 28.11
CA SER A 2 18.97 11.21 27.34
C SER A 2 19.00 10.84 25.87
N VAL A 3 17.89 11.05 25.16
CA VAL A 3 17.84 10.95 23.69
C VAL A 3 18.80 12.01 23.14
N THR A 4 19.84 11.58 22.44
CA THR A 4 20.73 12.50 21.74
C THR A 4 20.03 12.96 20.45
N THR A 5 20.23 14.19 20.03
CA THR A 5 19.53 14.86 18.93
C THR A 5 19.77 14.28 17.53
N ASP A 6 20.54 13.20 17.40
CA ASP A 6 20.81 12.48 16.14
C ASP A 6 19.92 11.25 15.93
N ASP A 7 19.16 10.81 16.95
CA ASP A 7 18.22 9.69 16.89
C ASP A 7 16.77 10.24 16.74
N THR A 8 16.37 10.55 15.53
CA THR A 8 15.16 11.37 15.28
C THR A 8 13.91 10.59 14.89
N GLY A 9 13.84 9.27 15.07
CA GLY A 9 12.68 8.45 14.72
C GLY A 9 11.97 7.83 15.92
N MET A 10 10.63 7.63 15.83
CA MET A 10 9.86 6.96 16.89
C MET A 10 10.34 5.52 17.18
N LEU A 11 10.89 4.86 16.16
CA LEU A 11 11.45 3.51 16.27
C LEU A 11 12.98 3.49 16.37
N SER A 12 13.63 4.64 16.53
CA SER A 12 15.03 4.67 16.91
C SER A 12 15.16 4.31 18.41
N PRO A 13 15.99 3.40 18.84
CA PRO A 13 17.09 2.75 18.11
C PRO A 13 16.83 1.30 17.63
N TYR A 14 15.59 0.92 17.34
CA TYR A 14 15.30 -0.47 16.97
C TYR A 14 15.85 -0.84 15.60
N ARG A 15 16.38 -2.07 15.50
CA ARG A 15 16.93 -2.64 14.26
C ARG A 15 16.02 -3.71 13.67
N VAL A 16 15.84 -3.67 12.36
CA VAL A 16 15.03 -4.61 11.60
C VAL A 16 15.86 -5.29 10.52
N LEU A 17 15.81 -6.60 10.45
CA LEU A 17 16.32 -7.38 9.32
C LEU A 17 15.16 -7.65 8.35
N ASP A 18 15.22 -7.09 7.17
CA ASP A 18 14.19 -7.22 6.14
C ASP A 18 14.64 -8.21 5.06
N MET A 19 14.13 -9.44 5.12
CA MET A 19 14.36 -10.52 4.16
C MET A 19 13.14 -10.73 3.24
N THR A 20 12.30 -9.71 3.07
CA THR A 20 11.11 -9.79 2.23
C THR A 20 11.42 -9.56 0.76
N ASN A 21 10.60 -10.12 -0.12
CA ASN A 21 10.48 -9.72 -1.53
C ASN A 21 9.26 -8.77 -1.70
N GLU A 22 8.76 -8.62 -2.95
CA GLU A 22 7.62 -7.77 -3.29
C GLU A 22 6.39 -7.97 -2.38
N GLN A 23 6.27 -9.11 -1.72
CA GLN A 23 5.13 -9.42 -0.84
C GLN A 23 5.19 -8.69 0.51
N GLY A 24 6.36 -8.25 0.94
CA GLY A 24 6.54 -7.66 2.26
C GLY A 24 7.30 -6.33 2.33
N LEU A 25 7.86 -5.83 1.22
CA LEU A 25 8.72 -4.64 1.20
C LEU A 25 8.15 -3.43 1.95
N LEU A 26 6.80 -3.24 1.88
CA LEU A 26 6.15 -2.12 2.55
C LEU A 26 6.26 -2.19 4.07
N CYS A 27 6.33 -3.39 4.67
CA CYS A 27 6.54 -3.53 6.11
C CYS A 27 7.86 -2.88 6.54
N GLY A 28 8.97 -3.29 5.93
CA GLY A 28 10.29 -2.71 6.20
C GLY A 28 10.35 -1.21 5.91
N LYS A 29 9.67 -0.75 4.83
CA LYS A 29 9.59 0.68 4.52
C LYS A 29 8.88 1.48 5.62
N ILE A 30 7.72 1.05 6.08
CA ILE A 30 6.98 1.74 7.15
C ILE A 30 7.83 1.84 8.42
N LEU A 31 8.50 0.75 8.80
CA LEU A 31 9.37 0.74 9.97
C LEU A 31 10.58 1.68 9.80
N ALA A 32 11.19 1.70 8.60
CA ALA A 32 12.29 2.60 8.27
C ALA A 32 11.85 4.08 8.26
N ASP A 33 10.69 4.40 7.71
CA ASP A 33 10.13 5.76 7.70
C ASP A 33 9.82 6.27 9.13
N MET A 34 9.56 5.35 10.07
CA MET A 34 9.42 5.67 11.51
C MET A 34 10.77 5.73 12.25
N GLY A 35 11.89 5.56 11.56
CA GLY A 35 13.24 5.72 12.09
C GLY A 35 13.93 4.45 12.57
N ALA A 36 13.37 3.26 12.34
CA ALA A 36 14.09 2.01 12.59
C ALA A 36 15.29 1.87 11.65
N ASP A 37 16.40 1.30 12.16
CA ASP A 37 17.54 0.89 11.35
C ASP A 37 17.20 -0.40 10.58
N VAL A 38 16.70 -0.26 9.35
CA VAL A 38 16.26 -1.39 8.53
C VAL A 38 17.39 -1.84 7.60
N ILE A 39 17.87 -3.06 7.81
CA ILE A 39 18.84 -3.72 6.94
C ILE A 39 18.09 -4.65 5.99
N LYS A 40 18.01 -4.27 4.73
CA LYS A 40 17.46 -5.09 3.63
C LYS A 40 18.50 -6.12 3.23
N ILE A 41 18.16 -7.39 3.36
CA ILE A 41 19.02 -8.53 3.01
C ILE A 41 18.54 -9.09 1.67
N GLU A 42 19.43 -9.08 0.68
CA GLU A 42 19.17 -9.59 -0.67
C GLU A 42 20.13 -10.75 -0.99
N LYS A 43 19.76 -11.65 -1.89
CA LYS A 43 20.73 -12.59 -2.45
C LYS A 43 21.79 -11.85 -3.27
N PRO A 44 23.02 -12.37 -3.39
CA PRO A 44 23.99 -11.88 -4.36
C PRO A 44 23.36 -11.75 -5.77
N GLY A 45 23.43 -10.56 -6.35
CA GLY A 45 22.75 -10.22 -7.61
C GLY A 45 21.41 -9.52 -7.44
N GLY A 46 20.95 -9.31 -6.21
CA GLY A 46 19.77 -8.51 -5.90
C GLY A 46 18.46 -9.30 -5.71
N ASP A 47 17.46 -8.64 -5.19
CA ASP A 47 16.13 -9.16 -4.94
C ASP A 47 15.28 -9.21 -6.23
N SER A 48 14.35 -10.17 -6.32
CA SER A 48 13.44 -10.32 -7.47
C SER A 48 12.60 -9.08 -7.74
N SER A 49 12.27 -8.31 -6.72
CA SER A 49 11.47 -7.07 -6.86
C SER A 49 12.18 -5.96 -7.63
N ARG A 50 13.51 -6.02 -7.78
CA ARG A 50 14.29 -5.13 -8.65
C ARG A 50 13.97 -5.34 -10.15
N ASN A 51 13.40 -6.49 -10.49
CA ASN A 51 12.97 -6.81 -11.86
C ASN A 51 11.51 -6.44 -12.14
N ILE A 52 10.87 -5.68 -11.24
CA ILE A 52 9.52 -5.16 -11.42
C ILE A 52 9.61 -3.72 -11.95
N GLY A 53 9.00 -3.47 -13.12
CA GLY A 53 8.87 -2.13 -13.67
C GLY A 53 7.76 -1.28 -13.01
N PRO A 54 7.61 -0.02 -13.41
CA PRO A 54 8.37 0.65 -14.46
C PRO A 54 9.83 0.94 -14.07
N TYR A 55 10.65 1.17 -15.09
CA TYR A 55 12.05 1.52 -14.89
C TYR A 55 12.30 2.99 -15.25
N TYR A 56 13.32 3.57 -14.64
CA TYR A 56 13.71 4.95 -14.95
C TYR A 56 14.12 5.08 -16.41
N HIS A 57 13.47 6.01 -17.15
CA HIS A 57 13.60 6.17 -18.59
C HIS A 57 13.35 4.90 -19.43
N ASP A 58 12.54 3.96 -18.94
CA ASP A 58 12.24 2.67 -19.57
C ASP A 58 13.47 1.76 -19.81
N GLU A 59 14.61 2.06 -19.16
CA GLU A 59 15.81 1.25 -19.20
C GLU A 59 15.68 0.06 -18.22
N ILE A 60 15.59 -1.15 -18.76
CA ILE A 60 15.50 -2.39 -17.95
C ILE A 60 16.84 -2.63 -17.24
N ASP A 61 16.91 -2.24 -15.99
CA ASP A 61 18.08 -2.36 -15.13
C ASP A 61 17.59 -2.56 -13.68
N PRO A 62 18.04 -3.61 -12.96
CA PRO A 62 17.69 -3.85 -11.56
C PRO A 62 17.98 -2.66 -10.62
N GLU A 63 18.93 -1.80 -10.99
CA GLU A 63 19.26 -0.59 -10.22
C GLU A 63 18.45 0.64 -10.65
N LYS A 64 17.52 0.49 -11.61
CA LYS A 64 16.65 1.55 -12.12
C LYS A 64 15.16 1.25 -11.94
N SER A 65 14.80 0.22 -11.19
CA SER A 65 13.40 -0.11 -10.90
C SER A 65 12.77 0.96 -10.02
N LEU A 66 11.76 1.66 -10.55
CA LEU A 66 10.98 2.63 -9.78
C LEU A 66 10.11 1.96 -8.71
N TYR A 67 9.75 0.68 -8.91
CA TYR A 67 9.11 -0.13 -7.89
C TYR A 67 10.05 -0.33 -6.69
N TRP A 68 11.30 -0.74 -6.92
CA TRP A 68 12.31 -0.86 -5.88
C TRP A 68 12.53 0.47 -5.16
N PHE A 69 12.69 1.56 -5.89
CA PHE A 69 12.86 2.88 -5.31
C PHE A 69 11.72 3.25 -4.36
N SER A 70 10.47 2.97 -4.75
CA SER A 70 9.28 3.34 -3.98
C SER A 70 9.16 2.62 -2.65
N TYR A 71 9.64 1.37 -2.54
CA TYR A 71 9.40 0.53 -1.36
C TYR A 71 10.65 0.24 -0.52
N ASN A 72 11.81 0.79 -0.88
CA ASN A 72 13.06 0.56 -0.15
C ASN A 72 13.78 1.83 0.29
N THR A 73 13.13 2.99 0.26
CA THR A 73 13.67 4.22 0.87
C THR A 73 13.98 4.00 2.34
N ASN A 74 14.98 4.72 2.85
CA ASN A 74 15.49 4.68 4.23
C ASN A 74 16.16 3.37 4.65
N LYS A 75 16.14 2.31 3.85
CA LYS A 75 16.80 1.04 4.18
C LYS A 75 18.29 1.09 3.85
N ARG A 76 19.09 0.34 4.60
CA ARG A 76 20.46 -0.04 4.24
C ARG A 76 20.39 -1.40 3.55
N GLY A 77 21.13 -1.64 2.47
CA GLY A 77 21.10 -2.88 1.69
C GLY A 77 22.39 -3.67 1.79
N ILE A 78 22.28 -4.96 2.11
CA ILE A 78 23.40 -5.91 2.05
C ILE A 78 23.03 -7.11 1.19
N THR A 79 24.03 -7.75 0.62
CA THR A 79 23.88 -9.05 -0.03
C THR A 79 24.25 -10.18 0.91
N LEU A 80 23.44 -11.26 0.94
CA LEU A 80 23.71 -12.45 1.73
C LEU A 80 22.95 -13.66 1.18
N ASP A 81 23.65 -14.73 0.83
CA ASP A 81 23.02 -15.99 0.50
C ASP A 81 22.79 -16.82 1.78
N ILE A 82 21.57 -16.73 2.29
CA ILE A 82 21.11 -17.42 3.50
C ILE A 82 20.98 -18.95 3.33
N GLU A 83 21.13 -19.49 2.13
CA GLU A 83 21.10 -20.94 1.87
C GLU A 83 22.44 -21.58 2.18
N THR A 84 23.54 -20.82 2.14
CA THR A 84 24.89 -21.30 2.48
C THR A 84 25.06 -21.49 3.98
N ALA A 85 25.99 -22.36 4.39
CA ALA A 85 26.29 -22.53 5.81
C ALA A 85 26.81 -21.25 6.45
N ALA A 86 27.70 -20.51 5.76
CA ALA A 86 28.23 -19.25 6.23
C ALA A 86 27.13 -18.18 6.32
N GLY A 87 26.24 -18.11 5.32
CA GLY A 87 25.13 -17.15 5.33
C GLY A 87 24.16 -17.35 6.48
N LYS A 88 23.85 -18.60 6.84
CA LYS A 88 23.03 -18.91 8.03
C LYS A 88 23.64 -18.43 9.33
N GLU A 89 24.94 -18.61 9.49
CA GLU A 89 25.62 -18.13 10.70
C GLU A 89 25.68 -16.58 10.73
N ILE A 90 25.91 -15.94 9.60
CA ILE A 90 25.86 -14.47 9.48
C ILE A 90 24.47 -13.94 9.85
N VAL A 91 23.37 -14.58 9.40
CA VAL A 91 22.01 -14.19 9.83
C VAL A 91 21.89 -14.27 11.35
N LYS A 92 22.36 -15.35 11.98
CA LYS A 92 22.31 -15.50 13.44
C LYS A 92 23.15 -14.45 14.16
N GLU A 93 24.28 -14.05 13.60
CA GLU A 93 25.10 -12.96 14.14
C GLU A 93 24.35 -11.62 14.06
N LEU A 94 23.74 -11.29 12.93
CA LEU A 94 22.92 -10.10 12.75
C LEU A 94 21.71 -10.07 13.71
N VAL A 95 21.07 -11.22 13.92
CA VAL A 95 19.92 -11.36 14.84
C VAL A 95 20.28 -10.97 16.29
N LYS A 96 21.52 -11.17 16.74
CA LYS A 96 21.94 -10.76 18.09
C LYS A 96 21.78 -9.26 18.34
N THR A 97 21.84 -8.46 17.29
CA THR A 97 21.70 -7.00 17.37
C THR A 97 20.37 -6.49 16.81
N ALA A 98 19.53 -7.38 16.28
CA ALA A 98 18.26 -7.02 15.69
C ALA A 98 17.10 -7.14 16.69
N ASP A 99 16.08 -6.34 16.54
CA ASP A 99 14.86 -6.36 17.34
C ASP A 99 13.74 -7.08 16.61
N ILE A 100 13.70 -6.96 15.29
CA ILE A 100 12.67 -7.52 14.44
C ILE A 100 13.33 -8.19 13.22
N VAL A 101 12.81 -9.35 12.84
CA VAL A 101 13.06 -9.99 11.56
C VAL A 101 11.76 -10.01 10.78
N VAL A 102 11.77 -9.53 9.53
CA VAL A 102 10.61 -9.59 8.62
C VAL A 102 10.99 -10.45 7.43
N GLU A 103 10.17 -11.44 7.11
CA GLU A 103 10.41 -12.34 5.98
C GLU A 103 9.12 -12.61 5.18
N SER A 104 9.26 -13.03 3.92
CA SER A 104 8.13 -13.40 3.06
C SER A 104 8.38 -14.68 2.25
N PHE A 105 9.13 -15.60 2.82
CA PHE A 105 9.41 -16.90 2.20
C PHE A 105 8.23 -17.85 2.29
N PRO A 106 8.19 -18.88 1.44
CA PRO A 106 7.15 -19.91 1.53
C PRO A 106 7.14 -20.60 2.91
N PRO A 107 5.96 -20.99 3.44
CA PRO A 107 5.85 -21.69 4.71
C PRO A 107 6.79 -22.90 4.82
N GLY A 108 7.54 -22.94 5.91
CA GLY A 108 8.54 -23.99 6.19
C GLY A 108 9.93 -23.75 5.61
N TYR A 109 10.12 -22.72 4.75
CA TYR A 109 11.45 -22.42 4.18
C TYR A 109 12.46 -22.00 5.26
N MET A 110 12.13 -21.02 6.10
CA MET A 110 13.00 -20.60 7.20
C MET A 110 13.31 -21.75 8.16
N LYS A 111 12.33 -22.63 8.42
CA LYS A 111 12.56 -23.85 9.21
C LYS A 111 13.55 -24.80 8.56
N SER A 112 13.51 -24.97 7.25
CA SER A 112 14.46 -25.82 6.52
C SER A 112 15.90 -25.32 6.60
N LEU A 113 16.07 -24.00 6.81
CA LEU A 113 17.36 -23.37 6.99
C LEU A 113 17.83 -23.32 8.46
N GLY A 114 16.95 -23.66 9.43
CA GLY A 114 17.22 -23.48 10.86
C GLY A 114 17.23 -22.01 11.28
N LEU A 115 16.42 -21.19 10.62
CA LEU A 115 16.27 -19.74 10.82
C LEU A 115 14.81 -19.36 11.15
N ASP A 116 13.96 -20.33 11.51
CA ASP A 116 12.60 -20.08 11.96
C ASP A 116 12.56 -19.46 13.38
N TYR A 117 11.40 -18.94 13.79
CA TYR A 117 11.27 -18.27 15.10
C TYR A 117 11.84 -19.07 16.26
N PRO A 118 11.56 -20.40 16.45
CA PRO A 118 12.15 -21.18 17.54
C PRO A 118 13.68 -21.30 17.49
N ALA A 119 14.28 -21.19 16.30
CA ALA A 119 15.72 -21.21 16.16
C ALA A 119 16.34 -19.83 16.46
N LEU A 120 15.71 -18.75 16.04
CA LEU A 120 16.16 -17.37 16.28
C LEU A 120 15.94 -16.94 17.73
N GLU A 121 14.86 -17.38 18.38
CA GLU A 121 14.58 -17.16 19.80
C GLU A 121 15.68 -17.73 20.69
N LYS A 122 16.33 -18.84 20.32
CA LYS A 122 17.48 -19.38 21.05
C LYS A 122 18.72 -18.48 20.93
N VAL A 123 18.82 -17.69 19.85
CA VAL A 123 19.93 -16.73 19.64
C VAL A 123 19.64 -15.43 20.38
N LYS A 124 18.41 -14.96 20.34
CA LYS A 124 17.93 -13.73 20.98
C LYS A 124 16.51 -13.97 21.51
N PRO A 125 16.31 -14.21 22.81
CA PRO A 125 15.05 -14.63 23.40
C PRO A 125 13.91 -13.62 23.25
N ASP A 126 14.22 -12.35 23.08
CA ASP A 126 13.25 -11.27 22.91
C ASP A 126 13.05 -10.85 21.44
N ILE A 127 13.52 -11.66 20.50
CA ILE A 127 13.38 -11.38 19.06
C ILE A 127 11.91 -11.41 18.63
N ILE A 128 11.54 -10.48 17.77
CA ILE A 128 10.23 -10.46 17.10
C ILE A 128 10.43 -10.94 15.66
N VAL A 129 9.62 -11.90 15.21
CA VAL A 129 9.67 -12.38 13.82
C VAL A 129 8.30 -12.21 13.19
N ALA A 130 8.24 -11.50 12.06
CA ALA A 130 7.02 -11.32 11.26
C ALA A 130 7.16 -12.04 9.91
N SER A 131 6.33 -13.03 9.66
CA SER A 131 6.24 -13.76 8.40
C SER A 131 5.04 -13.31 7.60
N ILE A 132 5.23 -12.95 6.33
CA ILE A 132 4.18 -12.49 5.43
C ILE A 132 4.04 -13.50 4.30
N THR A 133 2.92 -14.20 4.26
CA THR A 133 2.67 -15.25 3.25
C THR A 133 1.31 -15.09 2.58
N PRO A 134 1.07 -15.68 1.42
CA PRO A 134 -0.22 -15.59 0.75
C PRO A 134 -1.42 -16.02 1.60
N PHE A 135 -1.28 -17.13 2.38
CA PHE A 135 -2.39 -17.76 3.11
C PHE A 135 -2.07 -18.05 4.58
N GLY A 136 -1.00 -17.50 5.14
CA GLY A 136 -0.54 -17.84 6.49
C GLY A 136 0.34 -19.09 6.50
N GLN A 137 0.91 -19.38 7.67
CA GLN A 137 1.83 -20.50 7.87
C GLN A 137 1.09 -21.84 8.03
N GLU A 138 -0.19 -21.80 8.37
CA GLU A 138 -1.01 -22.98 8.65
C GLU A 138 -2.28 -23.00 7.79
N GLY A 139 -3.00 -24.12 7.85
CA GLY A 139 -4.25 -24.31 7.13
C GLY A 139 -4.11 -24.95 5.75
N PRO A 140 -5.25 -25.28 5.10
CA PRO A 140 -5.28 -26.11 3.89
C PRO A 140 -4.64 -25.43 2.68
N TYR A 141 -4.52 -24.10 2.65
CA TYR A 141 -3.97 -23.34 1.54
C TYR A 141 -2.56 -22.80 1.80
N SER A 142 -1.98 -23.01 2.98
CA SER A 142 -0.69 -22.44 3.36
C SER A 142 0.43 -22.69 2.34
N ARG A 143 0.41 -23.83 1.66
CA ARG A 143 1.40 -24.21 0.65
C ARG A 143 1.04 -23.82 -0.79
N PHE A 144 -0.10 -23.16 -1.00
CA PHE A 144 -0.49 -22.73 -2.34
C PHE A 144 0.32 -21.52 -2.78
N LYS A 145 0.74 -21.54 -4.04
CA LYS A 145 1.30 -20.35 -4.70
C LYS A 145 0.15 -19.42 -5.03
N ALA A 146 0.36 -18.15 -4.86
CA ALA A 146 -0.62 -17.13 -5.19
C ALA A 146 -0.01 -15.96 -5.94
N SER A 147 -0.84 -15.32 -6.71
CA SER A 147 -0.59 -14.01 -7.30
C SER A 147 -1.51 -12.97 -6.63
N ASP A 148 -1.19 -11.71 -6.77
CA ASP A 148 -2.03 -10.60 -6.27
C ASP A 148 -3.50 -10.76 -6.69
N ILE A 149 -3.76 -10.99 -7.97
CA ILE A 149 -5.12 -11.17 -8.48
C ILE A 149 -5.82 -12.43 -7.92
N GLY A 150 -5.04 -13.50 -7.65
CA GLY A 150 -5.56 -14.72 -7.04
C GLY A 150 -6.03 -14.48 -5.60
N ILE A 151 -5.27 -13.75 -4.82
CA ILE A 151 -5.64 -13.34 -3.46
C ILE A 151 -6.86 -12.41 -3.48
N TYR A 152 -6.92 -11.45 -4.39
CA TYR A 152 -8.10 -10.59 -4.56
C TYR A 152 -9.36 -11.39 -4.86
N ALA A 153 -9.25 -12.39 -5.73
CA ALA A 153 -10.37 -13.25 -6.08
C ALA A 153 -10.86 -14.08 -4.89
N MET A 154 -9.92 -14.74 -4.19
CA MET A 154 -10.23 -15.61 -3.04
C MET A 154 -10.67 -14.82 -1.80
N GLY A 155 -10.13 -13.63 -1.58
CA GLY A 155 -10.53 -12.74 -0.48
C GLY A 155 -11.89 -12.06 -0.67
N GLY A 156 -12.61 -12.38 -1.75
CA GLY A 156 -13.98 -11.92 -1.98
C GLY A 156 -14.11 -10.50 -2.55
N TYR A 157 -13.02 -9.75 -2.63
CA TYR A 157 -13.03 -8.34 -3.04
C TYR A 157 -13.51 -8.18 -4.48
N MET A 158 -12.99 -8.99 -5.41
CA MET A 158 -13.34 -8.93 -6.83
C MET A 158 -14.82 -9.22 -7.10
N SER A 159 -15.46 -10.06 -6.29
CA SER A 159 -16.88 -10.39 -6.46
C SER A 159 -17.82 -9.17 -6.46
N SER A 160 -17.33 -8.04 -5.97
CA SER A 160 -18.09 -6.80 -5.78
C SER A 160 -17.64 -5.66 -6.68
N ILE A 161 -16.57 -5.82 -7.44
CA ILE A 161 -15.98 -4.76 -8.26
C ILE A 161 -16.30 -5.01 -9.73
N GLY A 162 -16.62 -3.94 -10.44
CA GLY A 162 -17.02 -3.97 -11.84
C GLY A 162 -18.54 -3.93 -12.04
N ASP A 163 -18.95 -3.92 -13.29
CA ASP A 163 -20.34 -3.91 -13.71
C ASP A 163 -21.01 -5.27 -13.52
N GLY A 164 -22.31 -5.29 -13.26
CA GLY A 164 -23.04 -6.52 -12.98
C GLY A 164 -23.19 -7.48 -14.16
N ASP A 165 -23.08 -6.94 -15.37
CA ASP A 165 -23.18 -7.63 -16.66
C ASP A 165 -21.83 -8.01 -17.26
N ARG A 166 -20.71 -7.72 -16.58
CA ARG A 166 -19.35 -8.02 -17.00
C ARG A 166 -18.63 -8.89 -15.97
N PRO A 167 -17.54 -9.58 -16.38
CA PRO A 167 -16.67 -10.28 -15.43
C PRO A 167 -16.14 -9.36 -14.33
N PRO A 168 -15.85 -9.89 -13.13
CA PRO A 168 -15.17 -9.15 -12.07
C PRO A 168 -13.84 -8.57 -12.50
N VAL A 169 -13.50 -7.41 -11.98
CA VAL A 169 -12.21 -6.76 -12.25
C VAL A 169 -11.44 -6.51 -10.95
N ARG A 170 -10.12 -6.44 -11.04
CA ARG A 170 -9.31 -5.99 -9.90
C ARG A 170 -9.28 -4.46 -9.85
N ILE A 171 -8.98 -3.90 -8.67
CA ILE A 171 -8.99 -2.44 -8.44
C ILE A 171 -7.87 -1.73 -9.19
N SER A 172 -6.69 -2.33 -9.28
CA SER A 172 -5.49 -1.65 -9.72
C SER A 172 -4.69 -2.49 -10.72
N HIS A 173 -3.95 -1.82 -11.60
CA HIS A 173 -2.92 -2.44 -12.43
C HIS A 173 -1.75 -2.96 -11.58
N HIS A 174 -1.34 -2.20 -10.57
CA HIS A 174 -0.29 -2.61 -9.64
C HIS A 174 -0.83 -3.53 -8.55
N PRO A 175 0.01 -4.46 -8.03
CA PRO A 175 -0.33 -5.29 -6.88
C PRO A 175 -0.74 -4.44 -5.68
N GLN A 176 -1.84 -4.82 -5.02
CA GLN A 176 -2.36 -4.12 -3.85
C GLN A 176 -2.42 -5.01 -2.62
N THR A 177 -2.61 -6.33 -2.80
CA THR A 177 -2.79 -7.25 -1.67
C THR A 177 -1.56 -7.32 -0.80
N TRP A 178 -0.38 -7.29 -1.42
CA TRP A 178 0.90 -7.24 -0.72
C TRP A 178 1.10 -5.97 0.11
N LEU A 179 0.57 -4.83 -0.36
CA LEU A 179 0.63 -3.57 0.39
C LEU A 179 -0.24 -3.63 1.65
N HIS A 180 -1.43 -4.25 1.57
CA HIS A 180 -2.27 -4.47 2.75
C HIS A 180 -1.57 -5.38 3.77
N ALA A 181 -1.00 -6.50 3.32
CA ALA A 181 -0.28 -7.42 4.20
C ALA A 181 0.96 -6.76 4.82
N GLY A 182 1.76 -6.05 4.02
CA GLY A 182 2.93 -5.31 4.51
C GLY A 182 2.57 -4.25 5.56
N GLY A 183 1.47 -3.52 5.35
CA GLY A 183 0.95 -2.57 6.35
C GLY A 183 0.50 -3.24 7.64
N GLN A 184 -0.19 -4.38 7.56
CA GLN A 184 -0.60 -5.14 8.75
C GLN A 184 0.58 -5.78 9.46
N ALA A 185 1.59 -6.23 8.74
CA ALA A 185 2.82 -6.74 9.34
C ALA A 185 3.57 -5.66 10.12
N ALA A 186 3.65 -4.44 9.58
CA ALA A 186 4.22 -3.30 10.31
C ALA A 186 3.43 -2.97 11.57
N GLN A 187 2.10 -2.99 11.52
CA GLN A 187 1.25 -2.81 12.70
C GLN A 187 1.50 -3.91 13.75
N GLY A 188 1.55 -5.17 13.31
CA GLY A 188 1.86 -6.31 14.18
C GLY A 188 3.24 -6.18 14.83
N ALA A 189 4.24 -5.78 14.06
CA ALA A 189 5.61 -5.59 14.54
C ALA A 189 5.69 -4.49 15.62
N VAL A 190 5.06 -3.34 15.40
CA VAL A 190 5.01 -2.26 16.40
C VAL A 190 4.24 -2.67 17.66
N LEU A 191 3.13 -3.42 17.50
CA LEU A 191 2.39 -3.95 18.65
C LEU A 191 3.21 -4.96 19.45
N ALA A 192 3.98 -5.80 18.77
CA ALA A 192 4.89 -6.75 19.40
C ALA A 192 6.07 -6.05 20.11
N LEU A 193 6.59 -4.95 19.54
CA LEU A 193 7.56 -4.11 20.23
C LEU A 193 6.98 -3.53 21.52
N TYR A 194 5.77 -2.97 21.46
CA TYR A 194 5.10 -2.45 22.65
C TYR A 194 4.93 -3.54 23.73
N TRP A 195 4.52 -4.76 23.34
CA TRP A 195 4.43 -5.89 24.26
C TRP A 195 5.79 -6.23 24.88
N ARG A 196 6.83 -6.31 24.05
CA ARG A 196 8.19 -6.61 24.50
C ARG A 196 8.71 -5.58 25.51
N GLU A 197 8.45 -4.29 25.27
CA GLU A 197 8.84 -3.24 26.22
C GLU A 197 8.16 -3.40 27.60
N MET A 198 6.97 -3.97 27.63
CA MET A 198 6.22 -4.21 28.87
C MET A 198 6.61 -5.51 29.58
N THR A 199 6.94 -6.55 28.84
CA THR A 199 7.09 -7.92 29.36
C THR A 199 8.50 -8.48 29.24
N GLY A 200 9.32 -7.94 28.34
CA GLY A 200 10.62 -8.49 27.97
C GLY A 200 10.52 -9.68 27.00
N GLU A 201 9.32 -10.04 26.53
CA GLU A 201 9.11 -11.21 25.68
C GLU A 201 8.96 -10.84 24.22
N GLY A 202 9.73 -11.50 23.33
CA GLY A 202 9.53 -11.47 21.89
C GLY A 202 8.33 -12.32 21.47
N GLN A 203 7.96 -12.26 20.18
CA GLN A 203 6.87 -13.10 19.67
C GLN A 203 6.95 -13.31 18.16
N TYR A 204 6.22 -14.32 17.71
CA TYR A 204 6.04 -14.63 16.29
C TYR A 204 4.74 -14.03 15.78
N ILE A 205 4.79 -13.41 14.60
CA ILE A 205 3.65 -12.78 13.92
C ILE A 205 3.47 -13.47 12.58
N ASP A 206 2.34 -14.14 12.38
CA ASP A 206 1.95 -14.74 11.11
C ASP A 206 0.94 -13.82 10.41
N VAL A 207 1.29 -13.30 9.25
CA VAL A 207 0.45 -12.39 8.44
C VAL A 207 0.06 -13.08 7.14
N SER A 208 -1.22 -13.47 7.06
CA SER A 208 -1.84 -13.98 5.84
C SER A 208 -2.31 -12.80 4.97
N THR A 209 -1.85 -12.73 3.74
CA THR A 209 -2.31 -11.74 2.77
C THR A 209 -3.80 -11.93 2.44
N HIS A 210 -4.25 -13.17 2.38
CA HIS A 210 -5.66 -13.50 2.18
C HIS A 210 -6.55 -12.92 3.30
N ASP A 211 -6.14 -13.08 4.56
CA ASP A 211 -6.87 -12.53 5.70
C ASP A 211 -6.84 -11.00 5.69
N SER A 212 -5.69 -10.44 5.32
CA SER A 212 -5.51 -9.00 5.18
C SER A 212 -6.52 -8.39 4.21
N ILE A 213 -6.79 -9.05 3.09
CA ILE A 213 -7.77 -8.58 2.10
C ILE A 213 -9.20 -8.87 2.54
N THR A 214 -9.48 -10.04 3.11
CA THR A 214 -10.82 -10.40 3.57
C THR A 214 -11.33 -9.46 4.65
N ARG A 215 -10.43 -8.90 5.47
CA ARG A 215 -10.74 -7.93 6.52
C ARG A 215 -11.43 -6.66 5.99
N PHE A 216 -11.24 -6.30 4.73
CA PHE A 216 -11.89 -5.13 4.11
C PHE A 216 -13.27 -5.44 3.49
N THR A 217 -13.81 -6.63 3.70
CA THR A 217 -15.14 -7.02 3.21
C THR A 217 -16.10 -7.53 4.33
N PRO A 218 -15.94 -7.11 5.60
CA PRO A 218 -16.72 -7.71 6.71
C PRO A 218 -18.22 -7.46 6.56
N GLU A 219 -18.63 -6.28 6.06
CA GLU A 219 -20.04 -5.93 5.87
C GLU A 219 -20.77 -6.88 4.92
N ARG A 220 -20.05 -7.56 4.04
CA ARG A 220 -20.64 -8.53 3.09
C ARG A 220 -20.92 -9.85 3.75
N VAL A 221 -20.00 -10.30 4.60
CA VAL A 221 -20.15 -11.53 5.38
C VAL A 221 -21.27 -11.35 6.38
N THR A 222 -21.28 -10.25 7.14
CA THR A 222 -22.34 -9.94 8.11
C THR A 222 -23.69 -9.77 7.43
N THR A 223 -23.78 -9.05 6.30
CA THR A 223 -25.04 -8.89 5.56
C THR A 223 -25.57 -10.22 5.03
N PHE A 224 -24.70 -11.15 4.63
CA PHE A 224 -25.12 -12.49 4.22
C PHE A 224 -25.68 -13.27 5.40
N TRP A 225 -25.00 -13.27 6.54
CA TRP A 225 -25.44 -14.01 7.74
C TRP A 225 -26.71 -13.43 8.36
N ASP A 226 -26.81 -12.09 8.46
CA ASP A 226 -27.96 -11.45 9.12
C ASP A 226 -29.21 -11.39 8.23
N ALA A 227 -29.04 -11.18 6.93
CA ALA A 227 -30.14 -10.88 6.03
C ALA A 227 -30.34 -11.92 4.91
N GLU A 228 -29.51 -12.97 4.87
CA GLU A 228 -29.49 -13.97 3.79
C GLU A 228 -29.39 -13.33 2.38
N LYS A 229 -28.93 -12.08 2.32
CA LYS A 229 -28.87 -11.30 1.09
C LYS A 229 -27.54 -11.51 0.39
N LYS A 230 -27.58 -12.02 -0.82
CA LYS A 230 -26.42 -12.06 -1.69
C LYS A 230 -26.10 -10.63 -2.15
N ILE A 231 -24.94 -10.12 -1.77
CA ILE A 231 -24.41 -8.87 -2.31
C ILE A 231 -23.84 -9.18 -3.70
N THR A 232 -24.51 -8.71 -4.71
CA THR A 232 -24.07 -8.81 -6.12
C THR A 232 -23.53 -7.48 -6.62
N ARG A 233 -22.70 -7.53 -7.66
CA ARG A 233 -22.39 -6.31 -8.42
C ARG A 233 -23.71 -5.77 -8.99
N ARG A 234 -23.92 -4.45 -8.91
CA ARG A 234 -25.15 -3.84 -9.38
C ARG A 234 -25.11 -3.70 -10.90
N GLY A 235 -26.14 -4.22 -11.57
CA GLY A 235 -26.28 -4.22 -13.02
C GLY A 235 -26.73 -2.91 -13.66
N THR A 236 -27.27 -3.00 -14.85
CA THR A 236 -27.60 -1.96 -15.85
C THR A 236 -28.21 -0.65 -15.36
N ARG A 237 -29.01 -0.63 -14.30
CA ARG A 237 -29.62 0.62 -13.76
C ARG A 237 -28.59 1.64 -13.28
N ARG A 238 -27.43 1.18 -12.76
CA ARG A 238 -26.31 2.08 -12.44
C ARG A 238 -25.53 2.54 -13.66
N ALA A 239 -25.67 1.88 -14.79
CA ALA A 239 -25.11 2.38 -16.04
C ALA A 239 -25.90 3.58 -16.60
N ILE A 240 -27.20 3.69 -16.30
CA ILE A 240 -28.03 4.84 -16.71
C ILE A 240 -27.66 6.06 -15.86
N LEU A 241 -27.72 5.92 -14.54
CA LEU A 241 -27.32 6.99 -13.61
C LEU A 241 -26.04 6.57 -12.87
N GLY A 242 -24.92 6.76 -13.54
CA GLY A 242 -23.59 6.35 -13.08
C GLY A 242 -23.10 7.12 -11.86
N ARG A 243 -21.92 6.76 -11.42
CA ARG A 243 -21.16 7.53 -10.43
C ARG A 243 -19.96 8.22 -11.04
N ILE A 244 -19.54 7.78 -12.23
CA ILE A 244 -18.43 8.33 -13.00
C ILE A 244 -19.03 9.00 -14.23
N TRP A 245 -18.72 10.27 -14.40
CA TRP A 245 -19.24 11.12 -15.45
C TRP A 245 -18.09 11.69 -16.25
N GLU A 246 -18.23 11.68 -17.58
CA GLU A 246 -17.32 12.36 -18.47
C GLU A 246 -17.45 13.88 -18.31
N CYS A 247 -16.33 14.59 -18.30
CA CYS A 247 -16.25 16.03 -18.31
C CYS A 247 -15.29 16.49 -19.41
N LYS A 248 -15.14 17.80 -19.60
CA LYS A 248 -14.40 18.38 -20.74
C LYS A 248 -12.96 17.89 -20.86
N ASP A 249 -12.29 17.55 -19.74
CA ASP A 249 -10.89 17.17 -19.64
C ASP A 249 -10.64 15.86 -18.88
N GLY A 250 -11.65 14.99 -18.84
CA GLY A 250 -11.52 13.67 -18.22
C GLY A 250 -12.82 13.20 -17.55
N TYR A 251 -12.73 12.86 -16.27
CA TYR A 251 -13.86 12.29 -15.53
C TYR A 251 -13.99 12.88 -14.14
N VAL A 252 -15.25 12.91 -13.63
CA VAL A 252 -15.56 13.23 -12.25
C VAL A 252 -16.40 12.14 -11.62
N TYR A 253 -16.25 11.98 -10.30
CA TYR A 253 -17.17 11.19 -9.49
C TYR A 253 -18.27 12.10 -8.95
N ALA A 254 -19.52 11.74 -9.17
CA ALA A 254 -20.69 12.37 -8.58
C ALA A 254 -21.81 11.35 -8.40
N ILE A 255 -22.60 11.51 -7.34
CA ILE A 255 -23.66 10.56 -6.99
C ILE A 255 -24.97 11.27 -6.71
N TYR A 256 -26.05 10.69 -7.18
CA TYR A 256 -27.40 11.03 -6.75
C TYR A 256 -27.80 10.16 -5.56
N TRP A 257 -28.28 10.80 -4.51
CA TRP A 257 -28.69 10.17 -3.27
C TRP A 257 -30.18 9.86 -3.29
N GLY A 258 -30.56 8.70 -2.75
CA GLY A 258 -31.98 8.32 -2.59
C GLY A 258 -32.50 8.60 -1.19
N GLY A 259 -33.85 8.48 -1.06
CA GLY A 259 -34.53 8.67 0.22
C GLY A 259 -34.37 10.08 0.79
N GLU A 260 -34.45 10.21 2.10
CA GLU A 260 -34.35 11.50 2.82
C GLU A 260 -33.05 12.29 2.50
N ALA A 261 -31.99 11.62 2.09
CA ALA A 261 -30.75 12.28 1.66
C ALA A 261 -30.87 12.92 0.26
N GLY A 262 -31.84 12.48 -0.55
CA GLY A 262 -32.00 12.95 -1.93
C GLY A 262 -32.15 14.45 -2.04
N LYS A 263 -33.11 15.02 -1.33
CA LYS A 263 -33.37 16.46 -1.34
C LYS A 263 -32.14 17.26 -0.89
N ARG A 264 -31.51 16.86 0.19
CA ARG A 264 -30.37 17.55 0.75
C ARG A 264 -29.17 17.63 -0.21
N TRP A 265 -28.88 16.56 -0.95
CA TRP A 265 -27.68 16.43 -1.76
C TRP A 265 -27.90 16.65 -3.26
N ASN A 266 -29.09 16.33 -3.79
CA ASN A 266 -29.37 16.46 -5.21
C ASN A 266 -29.84 17.86 -5.60
N LEU A 267 -30.67 18.53 -4.76
CA LEU A 267 -31.15 19.89 -5.05
C LEU A 267 -30.01 20.92 -5.24
N PRO A 268 -28.96 20.95 -4.45
CA PRO A 268 -27.83 21.86 -4.71
C PRO A 268 -27.21 21.65 -6.09
N LEU A 269 -27.06 20.40 -6.56
CA LEU A 269 -26.57 20.10 -7.90
C LEU A 269 -27.54 20.66 -8.98
N VAL A 270 -28.81 20.42 -8.81
CA VAL A 270 -29.83 20.96 -9.75
C VAL A 270 -29.83 22.51 -9.76
N LYS A 271 -29.68 23.16 -8.63
CA LYS A 271 -29.55 24.62 -8.54
C LYS A 271 -28.29 25.11 -9.25
N TRP A 272 -27.19 24.39 -9.13
CA TRP A 272 -25.98 24.71 -9.86
C TRP A 272 -26.15 24.55 -11.36
N MET A 273 -26.79 23.47 -11.81
CA MET A 273 -27.15 23.27 -13.22
C MET A 273 -28.08 24.39 -13.72
N ASP A 274 -29.04 24.82 -12.92
CA ASP A 274 -29.98 25.90 -13.27
C ASP A 274 -29.29 27.26 -13.40
N SER A 275 -28.29 27.54 -12.51
CA SER A 275 -27.49 28.77 -12.61
C SER A 275 -26.70 28.87 -13.92
N LYS A 276 -26.47 27.73 -14.58
CA LYS A 276 -25.84 27.65 -15.91
C LYS A 276 -26.86 27.48 -17.05
N GLY A 277 -28.16 27.54 -16.75
CA GLY A 277 -29.23 27.34 -17.73
C GLY A 277 -29.36 25.91 -18.25
N MET A 278 -28.80 24.93 -17.50
CA MET A 278 -28.74 23.54 -17.94
C MET A 278 -29.65 22.59 -17.14
N ALA A 279 -30.39 23.11 -16.15
CA ALA A 279 -31.39 22.31 -15.45
C ALA A 279 -32.72 22.29 -16.26
N THR A 280 -33.20 21.10 -16.56
CA THR A 280 -34.51 20.93 -17.19
C THR A 280 -35.62 21.21 -16.18
N ASP A 281 -36.84 21.54 -16.70
CA ASP A 281 -38.02 21.72 -15.83
C ASP A 281 -38.35 20.45 -15.06
N PHE A 282 -38.05 19.27 -15.65
CA PHE A 282 -38.17 18.00 -14.95
C PHE A 282 -37.29 17.96 -13.70
N LEU A 283 -35.99 18.28 -13.80
CA LEU A 283 -35.06 18.27 -12.66
C LEU A 283 -35.44 19.27 -11.58
N LYS A 284 -35.90 20.46 -11.96
CA LYS A 284 -36.33 21.53 -11.04
C LYS A 284 -37.56 21.16 -10.22
N ASN A 285 -38.48 20.43 -10.83
CA ASN A 285 -39.79 20.09 -10.24
C ASN A 285 -39.82 18.62 -9.71
N PHE A 286 -38.77 17.84 -9.87
CA PHE A 286 -38.75 16.47 -9.43
C PHE A 286 -38.77 16.40 -7.88
N ASP A 287 -39.59 15.51 -7.35
CA ASP A 287 -39.63 15.26 -5.91
C ASP A 287 -38.43 14.38 -5.46
N TRP A 288 -37.39 15.03 -5.05
CA TRP A 288 -36.14 14.37 -4.63
C TRP A 288 -36.27 13.55 -3.34
N ASP A 289 -37.31 13.72 -2.54
CA ASP A 289 -37.60 12.89 -1.37
C ASP A 289 -38.04 11.47 -1.78
N THR A 290 -38.64 11.35 -2.99
CA THR A 290 -39.06 10.06 -3.55
C THR A 290 -38.05 9.38 -4.45
N PHE A 291 -36.89 10.01 -4.67
CA PHE A 291 -35.89 9.44 -5.55
C PHE A 291 -35.36 8.11 -5.03
N ASP A 292 -35.44 7.07 -5.86
CA ASP A 292 -34.92 5.74 -5.59
C ASP A 292 -34.22 5.17 -6.85
N LEU A 293 -32.89 5.00 -6.78
CA LEU A 293 -32.12 4.46 -7.89
C LEU A 293 -32.53 3.04 -8.29
N VAL A 294 -33.12 2.27 -7.37
CA VAL A 294 -33.49 0.87 -7.60
C VAL A 294 -34.88 0.76 -8.17
N HIS A 295 -35.81 1.56 -7.68
CA HIS A 295 -37.23 1.43 -7.99
C HIS A 295 -37.77 2.46 -9.00
N ASN A 296 -37.12 3.62 -9.17
CA ASN A 296 -37.53 4.56 -10.19
C ASN A 296 -37.51 3.93 -11.60
N PRO A 297 -38.48 4.26 -12.48
CA PRO A 297 -38.49 3.83 -13.88
C PRO A 297 -37.21 4.26 -14.61
N GLU A 298 -36.79 3.49 -15.61
CA GLU A 298 -35.59 3.83 -16.41
C GLU A 298 -35.72 5.17 -17.13
N ASP A 299 -36.93 5.51 -17.59
CA ASP A 299 -37.21 6.81 -18.22
C ASP A 299 -36.94 7.97 -17.25
N THR A 300 -37.34 7.83 -15.98
CA THR A 300 -37.04 8.80 -14.93
C THR A 300 -35.50 8.92 -14.73
N LEU A 301 -34.79 7.80 -14.66
CA LEU A 301 -33.33 7.82 -14.50
C LEU A 301 -32.63 8.47 -15.71
N ARG A 302 -33.11 8.24 -16.93
CA ARG A 302 -32.59 8.90 -18.14
C ARG A 302 -32.83 10.41 -18.14
N LYS A 303 -34.03 10.86 -17.77
CA LYS A 303 -34.35 12.29 -17.61
C LYS A 303 -33.50 13.02 -16.60
N ILE A 304 -32.91 12.29 -15.63
CA ILE A 304 -31.93 12.84 -14.70
C ILE A 304 -30.51 12.75 -15.32
N ALA A 305 -30.17 11.62 -15.90
CA ALA A 305 -28.80 11.34 -16.35
C ALA A 305 -28.39 12.19 -17.56
N GLU A 306 -29.24 12.35 -18.54
CA GLU A 306 -28.93 13.05 -19.79
C GLU A 306 -28.53 14.52 -19.56
N PRO A 307 -29.34 15.37 -18.92
CA PRO A 307 -28.97 16.76 -18.67
C PRO A 307 -27.76 16.87 -17.69
N THR A 308 -27.62 15.93 -16.77
CA THR A 308 -26.47 15.87 -15.87
C THR A 308 -25.19 15.57 -16.63
N SER A 309 -25.20 14.62 -17.56
CA SER A 309 -24.10 14.31 -18.42
C SER A 309 -23.64 15.50 -19.25
N GLU A 310 -24.59 16.20 -19.89
CA GLU A 310 -24.29 17.40 -20.67
C GLU A 310 -23.73 18.53 -19.82
N PHE A 311 -24.25 18.70 -18.60
CA PHE A 311 -23.73 19.68 -17.66
C PHE A 311 -22.26 19.38 -17.29
N PHE A 312 -21.91 18.13 -16.97
CA PHE A 312 -20.53 17.77 -16.64
C PHE A 312 -19.59 17.89 -17.85
N LYS A 313 -20.04 17.46 -19.04
CA LYS A 313 -19.25 17.59 -20.28
C LYS A 313 -18.97 19.03 -20.67
N SER A 314 -19.78 19.98 -20.23
CA SER A 314 -19.58 21.40 -20.53
C SER A 314 -18.47 22.06 -19.73
N GLN A 315 -17.94 21.42 -18.71
CA GLN A 315 -17.01 21.99 -17.74
C GLN A 315 -15.76 21.13 -17.56
N THR A 316 -14.66 21.76 -17.15
CA THR A 316 -13.40 21.11 -16.76
C THR A 316 -13.50 20.55 -15.33
N LYS A 317 -12.61 19.62 -14.98
CA LYS A 317 -12.46 19.10 -13.61
C LYS A 317 -12.24 20.23 -12.58
N ALA A 318 -11.45 21.24 -12.95
CA ALA A 318 -11.18 22.38 -12.08
C ALA A 318 -12.44 23.23 -11.82
N GLU A 319 -13.21 23.54 -12.89
CA GLU A 319 -14.48 24.27 -12.78
C GLU A 319 -15.50 23.47 -11.95
N LEU A 320 -15.55 22.15 -12.16
CA LEU A 320 -16.45 21.26 -11.43
C LEU A 320 -16.06 21.17 -9.93
N LEU A 321 -14.78 21.13 -9.60
CA LEU A 321 -14.33 21.15 -8.21
C LEU A 321 -14.67 22.48 -7.52
N GLN A 322 -14.44 23.61 -8.21
CA GLN A 322 -14.77 24.93 -7.68
C GLN A 322 -16.27 25.08 -7.43
N GLY A 323 -17.10 24.71 -8.41
CA GLY A 323 -18.56 24.75 -8.25
C GLY A 323 -19.05 23.78 -7.19
N ALA A 324 -18.44 22.62 -7.04
CA ALA A 324 -18.77 21.66 -5.98
C ALA A 324 -18.57 22.27 -4.58
N LEU A 325 -17.50 23.04 -4.37
CA LEU A 325 -17.26 23.77 -3.13
C LEU A 325 -18.28 24.90 -2.92
N GLU A 326 -18.60 25.67 -3.97
CA GLU A 326 -19.53 26.79 -3.92
C GLU A 326 -20.96 26.34 -3.62
N TYR A 327 -21.43 25.31 -4.30
CA TYR A 327 -22.79 24.78 -4.13
C TYR A 327 -22.91 23.70 -3.05
N ASN A 328 -21.81 23.35 -2.41
CA ASN A 328 -21.73 22.28 -1.40
C ASN A 328 -22.30 20.93 -1.90
N VAL A 329 -21.83 20.49 -3.07
CA VAL A 329 -22.21 19.24 -3.72
C VAL A 329 -21.04 18.25 -3.77
N GLN A 330 -21.36 16.97 -3.85
CA GLN A 330 -20.34 15.91 -3.89
C GLN A 330 -19.93 15.61 -5.33
N VAL A 331 -19.04 16.44 -5.89
CA VAL A 331 -18.42 16.21 -7.19
C VAL A 331 -16.91 16.24 -7.00
N TYR A 332 -16.22 15.15 -7.37
CA TYR A 332 -14.80 14.99 -7.16
C TYR A 332 -14.09 14.65 -8.46
N PRO A 333 -13.04 15.39 -8.86
CA PRO A 333 -12.22 15.05 -10.00
C PRO A 333 -11.58 13.66 -9.87
N ILE A 334 -11.58 12.88 -10.95
CA ILE A 334 -10.78 11.67 -11.06
C ILE A 334 -9.41 12.07 -11.57
N ASN A 335 -8.43 12.10 -10.67
CA ASN A 335 -7.12 12.63 -10.95
C ASN A 335 -6.20 11.60 -11.62
N SER A 336 -5.44 12.05 -12.60
CA SER A 336 -4.27 11.37 -13.15
C SER A 336 -3.06 11.50 -12.22
N ALA A 337 -1.99 10.75 -12.48
CA ALA A 337 -0.75 10.85 -11.72
C ALA A 337 -0.15 12.27 -11.74
N VAL A 338 -0.22 12.96 -12.91
CA VAL A 338 0.26 14.34 -13.04
C VAL A 338 -0.56 15.30 -12.17
N GLU A 339 -1.87 15.13 -12.13
CA GLU A 339 -2.75 15.96 -11.31
C GLU A 339 -2.55 15.69 -9.81
N ILE A 340 -2.29 14.42 -9.42
CA ILE A 340 -1.93 14.08 -8.04
C ILE A 340 -0.62 14.76 -7.65
N ALA A 341 0.41 14.71 -8.49
CA ALA A 341 1.69 15.36 -8.23
C ALA A 341 1.56 16.89 -8.05
N ASN A 342 0.57 17.50 -8.70
CA ASN A 342 0.27 18.92 -8.62
C ASN A 342 -0.86 19.29 -7.63
N ASN A 343 -1.39 18.33 -6.90
CA ASN A 343 -2.53 18.54 -6.01
C ASN A 343 -2.22 19.55 -4.90
N LEU A 344 -3.04 20.60 -4.80
CA LEU A 344 -2.83 21.70 -3.84
C LEU A 344 -2.90 21.24 -2.39
N GLN A 345 -3.78 20.29 -2.06
CA GLN A 345 -3.91 19.76 -0.72
C GLN A 345 -2.67 18.96 -0.31
N LEU A 346 -2.12 18.14 -1.23
CA LEU A 346 -0.89 17.39 -0.96
C LEU A 346 0.31 18.32 -0.82
N LYS A 347 0.39 19.39 -1.65
CA LYS A 347 1.43 20.43 -1.52
C LYS A 347 1.31 21.17 -0.18
N ALA A 348 0.11 21.59 0.21
CA ALA A 348 -0.12 22.30 1.48
C ALA A 348 0.15 21.43 2.72
N ARG A 349 0.18 20.11 2.55
CA ARG A 349 0.53 19.14 3.60
C ARG A 349 2.00 18.74 3.60
N ASP A 350 2.83 19.32 2.71
CA ASP A 350 4.24 18.93 2.52
C ASP A 350 4.39 17.41 2.30
N TYR A 351 3.45 16.85 1.50
CA TYR A 351 3.38 15.41 1.30
C TYR A 351 4.54 14.89 0.45
N TRP A 352 5.05 15.70 -0.48
CA TRP A 352 6.08 15.28 -1.42
C TRP A 352 7.47 15.53 -0.85
N VAL A 353 8.35 14.53 -1.00
CA VAL A 353 9.77 14.59 -0.63
C VAL A 353 10.62 14.40 -1.86
N THR A 354 11.63 15.23 -2.03
CA THR A 354 12.58 15.09 -3.12
C THR A 354 13.87 14.49 -2.61
N LEU A 355 14.29 13.38 -3.19
CA LEU A 355 15.55 12.71 -2.88
C LEU A 355 16.52 12.83 -4.04
N GLU A 356 17.78 13.08 -3.72
CA GLU A 356 18.87 13.11 -4.70
C GLU A 356 19.20 11.70 -5.18
N HIS A 357 19.39 11.59 -6.49
CA HIS A 357 19.88 10.42 -7.19
C HIS A 357 21.14 10.77 -7.98
N PRO A 358 22.30 10.94 -7.32
CA PRO A 358 23.54 11.34 -8.00
C PRO A 358 23.95 10.40 -9.13
N GLU A 359 23.64 9.12 -8.99
CA GLU A 359 23.87 8.06 -9.98
C GLU A 359 23.05 8.23 -11.27
N LEU A 360 21.92 8.90 -11.16
CA LEU A 360 21.05 9.25 -12.30
C LEU A 360 21.25 10.69 -12.76
N GLY A 361 22.05 11.48 -12.04
CA GLY A 361 22.27 12.91 -12.30
C GLY A 361 21.01 13.76 -12.10
N THR A 362 20.10 13.35 -11.24
CA THR A 362 18.80 14.00 -11.01
C THR A 362 18.30 13.83 -9.58
N SER A 363 17.19 14.51 -9.30
CA SER A 363 16.40 14.29 -8.08
C SER A 363 15.03 13.71 -8.44
N ILE A 364 14.52 12.80 -7.63
CA ILE A 364 13.21 12.17 -7.83
C ILE A 364 12.29 12.56 -6.68
N MET A 365 11.04 12.89 -7.03
CA MET A 365 9.97 13.19 -6.08
C MET A 365 9.29 11.90 -5.61
N TYR A 366 9.22 11.73 -4.29
CA TYR A 366 8.61 10.58 -3.62
C TYR A 366 7.37 10.97 -2.81
N PRO A 367 6.42 10.06 -2.64
CA PRO A 367 5.44 10.16 -1.56
C PRO A 367 6.18 10.24 -0.22
N GLY A 368 5.80 11.18 0.61
CA GLY A 368 6.33 11.31 1.96
C GLY A 368 5.75 10.29 2.94
N ALA A 369 5.92 10.55 4.21
CA ALA A 369 5.49 9.67 5.27
C ALA A 369 3.96 9.47 5.31
N PHE A 370 3.53 8.30 5.75
CA PHE A 370 2.13 7.90 5.80
C PHE A 370 1.29 8.66 6.85
N ALA A 371 1.93 9.34 7.81
CA ALA A 371 1.28 10.12 8.86
C ALA A 371 2.10 11.35 9.22
N LYS A 372 1.45 12.39 9.75
CA LYS A 372 2.10 13.52 10.42
C LYS A 372 1.86 13.39 11.92
N THR A 373 2.93 13.40 12.69
CA THR A 373 2.90 13.44 14.17
C THR A 373 3.50 14.74 14.65
N THR A 374 3.14 15.18 15.85
CA THR A 374 3.55 16.49 16.37
C THR A 374 4.99 16.53 16.83
N GLU A 375 5.47 15.44 17.47
CA GLU A 375 6.77 15.44 18.13
C GLU A 375 7.86 14.84 17.26
N VAL A 376 7.64 13.63 16.76
CA VAL A 376 8.62 12.88 15.97
C VAL A 376 7.95 12.36 14.70
N PRO A 377 7.89 13.18 13.63
CA PRO A 377 7.23 12.78 12.39
C PRO A 377 8.02 11.67 11.68
N PRO A 378 7.34 10.66 11.11
CA PRO A 378 7.97 9.76 10.16
C PRO A 378 8.53 10.54 8.97
N GLN A 379 9.68 10.12 8.44
CA GLN A 379 10.40 10.85 7.39
C GLN A 379 10.93 9.93 6.30
N VAL A 380 11.02 10.43 5.08
CA VAL A 380 11.71 9.79 3.97
C VAL A 380 12.97 10.60 3.68
N LEU A 381 14.14 10.08 4.09
CA LEU A 381 15.40 10.83 4.12
C LEU A 381 16.45 10.32 3.13
N ARG A 382 16.35 9.05 2.72
CA ARG A 382 17.37 8.38 1.89
C ARG A 382 16.70 7.56 0.79
N ARG A 383 17.30 7.58 -0.41
CA ARG A 383 16.88 6.70 -1.50
C ARG A 383 17.04 5.22 -1.16
N ALA A 384 16.41 4.38 -1.95
CA ALA A 384 16.59 2.94 -1.87
C ALA A 384 18.06 2.56 -2.12
N PRO A 385 18.61 1.53 -1.43
CA PRO A 385 19.99 1.11 -1.58
C PRO A 385 20.20 0.39 -2.92
N PHE A 386 21.44 0.50 -3.45
CA PHE A 386 21.95 -0.39 -4.48
C PHE A 386 22.22 -1.80 -3.93
N ILE A 387 22.43 -2.76 -4.84
CA ILE A 387 22.79 -4.13 -4.47
C ILE A 387 24.09 -4.11 -3.66
N GLY A 388 24.01 -4.54 -2.40
CA GLY A 388 25.19 -4.62 -1.52
C GLY A 388 25.82 -3.28 -1.15
N GLU A 389 25.14 -2.15 -1.34
CA GLU A 389 25.69 -0.80 -1.09
C GLU A 389 26.31 -0.67 0.30
N HIS A 390 25.72 -1.31 1.30
CA HIS A 390 26.15 -1.20 2.69
C HIS A 390 26.93 -2.44 3.19
N ASN A 391 27.40 -3.33 2.29
CA ASN A 391 28.16 -4.52 2.69
C ASN A 391 29.38 -4.16 3.56
N ARG A 392 30.18 -3.16 3.13
CA ARG A 392 31.37 -2.77 3.90
C ARG A 392 31.03 -2.15 5.25
N GLU A 393 30.00 -1.31 5.27
CA GLU A 393 29.51 -0.65 6.48
C GLU A 393 29.07 -1.68 7.53
N ILE A 394 28.25 -2.66 7.13
CA ILE A 394 27.70 -3.66 8.03
C ILE A 394 28.76 -4.73 8.37
N TYR A 395 29.39 -5.36 7.39
CA TYR A 395 30.29 -6.48 7.65
C TYR A 395 31.62 -6.05 8.30
N LEU A 396 32.25 -4.97 7.83
CA LEU A 396 33.51 -4.49 8.42
C LEU A 396 33.23 -3.57 9.61
N GLY A 397 32.33 -2.59 9.44
CA GLY A 397 32.10 -1.55 10.44
C GLY A 397 31.38 -2.04 11.68
N GLU A 398 30.30 -2.80 11.52
CA GLU A 398 29.44 -3.20 12.64
C GLU A 398 29.75 -4.64 13.13
N MET A 399 29.94 -5.58 12.21
CA MET A 399 30.22 -6.98 12.57
C MET A 399 31.71 -7.22 12.87
N GLY A 400 32.59 -6.27 12.53
CA GLY A 400 34.03 -6.36 12.82
C GLY A 400 34.76 -7.39 11.96
N TYR A 401 34.25 -7.76 10.81
CA TYR A 401 34.94 -8.66 9.90
C TYR A 401 36.20 -8.00 9.31
N SER A 402 37.24 -8.81 8.99
CA SER A 402 38.40 -8.31 8.27
C SER A 402 38.12 -8.17 6.77
N GLU A 403 38.90 -7.32 6.09
CA GLU A 403 38.90 -7.22 4.63
C GLU A 403 39.13 -8.56 3.92
N GLU A 404 39.98 -9.41 4.53
CA GLU A 404 40.23 -10.76 4.03
C GLU A 404 39.01 -11.63 4.12
N LYS A 405 38.27 -11.60 5.24
CA LYS A 405 37.02 -12.32 5.42
C LYS A 405 35.95 -11.84 4.44
N LEU A 406 35.82 -10.52 4.24
CA LEU A 406 34.90 -9.97 3.31
C LEU A 406 35.19 -10.45 1.87
N ARG A 407 36.44 -10.50 1.47
CA ARG A 407 36.86 -11.00 0.16
C ARG A 407 36.57 -12.50 0.00
N GLU A 408 36.84 -13.33 0.99
CA GLU A 408 36.48 -14.75 0.98
C GLU A 408 34.98 -14.98 0.78
N LEU A 409 34.15 -14.20 1.48
CA LEU A 409 32.70 -14.28 1.37
C LEU A 409 32.21 -13.88 -0.03
N ASN A 410 32.81 -12.85 -0.63
CA ASN A 410 32.54 -12.44 -2.01
C ASN A 410 32.96 -13.52 -3.03
N GLU A 411 34.19 -14.04 -2.92
CA GLU A 411 34.71 -15.07 -3.83
C GLU A 411 33.89 -16.37 -3.77
N SER A 412 33.40 -16.70 -2.58
CA SER A 412 32.50 -17.85 -2.36
C SER A 412 31.03 -17.54 -2.66
N ARG A 413 30.69 -16.33 -3.12
CA ARG A 413 29.34 -15.87 -3.44
C ARG A 413 28.35 -15.98 -2.26
N VAL A 414 28.84 -15.82 -1.05
CA VAL A 414 28.00 -15.73 0.15
C VAL A 414 27.41 -14.33 0.30
N ILE A 415 28.16 -13.31 -0.15
CA ILE A 415 27.75 -11.90 -0.15
C ILE A 415 27.94 -11.27 -1.53
#